data_4a614934deabcc1fb88afd1cb36eddf5
#
_entry.id   4a614934deabcc1fb88afd1cb36eddf5
#
_cell.length_a   1.000
_cell.length_b   1.000
_cell.length_c   1.000
_cell.angle_alpha   90.00
_cell.angle_beta   90.00
_cell.angle_gamma   90.00
#
_symmetry.space_group_name_H-M   'P 1'
#
loop_
_entity.id
_entity.type
_entity.pdbx_description
1 polymer ?
#
loop_
_entity_poly.entity_id
_entity_poly.type
_entity_poly.pdbx_seq_one_letter_code
_entity_poly.pdbx_strand_id
1 'polypeptide(L)'
;MAKKMIMPVAWAQDVDCWLETLKAAGFSDDTVRSRRYKIARLCRELPSPMETTGEQITRVFAAHDWKPETRKGYRNTIAGFYRWFYETGRRGDNPTAKVPKVKKPQAHPHPCPDKYILMALGKATEDERRMIRLAAECGLRRSEIAAVNSDDVMDDLLGKSLIVRGKGDKQRIVPCPDDLAAEIQACGGYLFPGRWSGHVEASYVGKHITRLLPDGWSAHSLRHRYATRTYESTHDLYLVSKLLGHSSVETTQIYVAMPDSRLRAGMSAVTLQA
;
A
#
# COMPACT_ATOMS: atom_id res chain seq x y z
N MET A 1 12.20 -11.65 -16.71
CA MET A 1 12.07 -10.30 -17.33
C MET A 1 10.60 -10.04 -17.63
N ALA A 2 9.97 -9.03 -17.03
CA ALA A 2 8.60 -8.66 -17.39
C ALA A 2 8.60 -8.18 -18.84
N LYS A 3 7.80 -8.81 -19.71
CA LYS A 3 7.62 -8.40 -21.11
C LYS A 3 7.26 -6.90 -21.10
N LYS A 4 8.11 -6.04 -21.70
CA LYS A 4 7.85 -4.60 -21.82
C LYS A 4 6.50 -4.45 -22.51
N MET A 5 5.50 -3.94 -21.82
CA MET A 5 4.13 -3.80 -22.35
C MET A 5 4.15 -2.69 -23.40
N ILE A 6 4.07 -3.06 -24.68
CA ILE A 6 4.09 -2.11 -25.80
C ILE A 6 2.74 -1.41 -25.87
N MET A 7 2.76 -0.08 -25.88
CA MET A 7 1.58 0.75 -26.11
C MET A 7 1.15 0.67 -27.58
N PRO A 8 -0.14 0.43 -27.90
CA PRO A 8 -0.61 0.54 -29.28
C PRO A 8 -0.39 1.95 -29.85
N VAL A 9 0.04 2.04 -31.11
CA VAL A 9 0.43 3.32 -31.75
C VAL A 9 -0.68 4.36 -31.66
N ALA A 10 -1.93 3.96 -31.89
CA ALA A 10 -3.10 4.86 -31.83
C ALA A 10 -3.33 5.52 -30.46
N TRP A 11 -2.71 4.98 -29.40
CA TRP A 11 -2.85 5.50 -28.02
C TRP A 11 -1.60 6.20 -27.52
N ALA A 12 -0.45 5.95 -28.15
CA ALA A 12 0.86 6.27 -27.58
C ALA A 12 0.99 7.77 -27.26
N GLN A 13 0.74 8.63 -28.24
CA GLN A 13 0.89 10.08 -28.09
C GLN A 13 -0.03 10.65 -26.99
N ASP A 14 -1.31 10.31 -27.04
CA ASP A 14 -2.30 10.84 -26.08
C ASP A 14 -2.02 10.35 -24.66
N VAL A 15 -1.63 9.08 -24.51
CA VAL A 15 -1.27 8.53 -23.21
C VAL A 15 0.00 9.20 -22.67
N ASP A 16 1.00 9.44 -23.49
CA ASP A 16 2.23 10.11 -23.07
C ASP A 16 1.95 11.54 -22.61
N CYS A 17 1.18 12.33 -23.37
CA CYS A 17 0.72 13.66 -22.96
C CYS A 17 -0.05 13.61 -21.62
N TRP A 18 -0.98 12.66 -21.47
CA TRP A 18 -1.70 12.50 -20.19
C TRP A 18 -0.77 12.18 -19.01
N LEU A 19 0.20 11.29 -19.20
CA LEU A 19 1.16 10.94 -18.15
C LEU A 19 2.06 12.11 -17.77
N GLU A 20 2.38 13.01 -18.72
CA GLU A 20 3.09 14.25 -18.45
C GLU A 20 2.27 15.19 -17.57
N THR A 21 0.95 15.32 -17.82
CA THR A 21 0.09 16.12 -16.93
C THR A 21 0.02 15.56 -15.51
N LEU A 22 0.08 14.24 -15.35
CA LEU A 22 0.14 13.63 -14.02
C LEU A 22 1.46 13.93 -13.30
N LYS A 23 2.58 13.94 -14.03
CA LYS A 23 3.88 14.34 -13.46
C LYS A 23 3.86 15.82 -13.06
N ALA A 24 3.36 16.70 -13.92
CA ALA A 24 3.22 18.11 -13.63
C ALA A 24 2.32 18.38 -12.42
N ALA A 25 1.31 17.54 -12.19
CA ALA A 25 0.45 17.57 -11.02
C ALA A 25 1.07 16.94 -9.76
N GLY A 26 2.36 16.55 -9.77
CA GLY A 26 3.08 16.01 -8.62
C GLY A 26 2.76 14.56 -8.27
N PHE A 27 2.19 13.78 -9.20
CA PHE A 27 2.03 12.35 -8.96
C PHE A 27 3.39 11.63 -8.96
N SER A 28 3.58 10.71 -7.99
CA SER A 28 4.83 9.94 -7.89
C SER A 28 5.09 9.09 -9.14
N ASP A 29 6.36 8.86 -9.46
CA ASP A 29 6.79 8.03 -10.60
C ASP A 29 6.17 6.63 -10.58
N ASP A 30 6.00 6.03 -9.41
CA ASP A 30 5.33 4.73 -9.26
C ASP A 30 3.85 4.80 -9.67
N THR A 31 3.17 5.89 -9.33
CA THR A 31 1.79 6.11 -9.76
C THR A 31 1.70 6.27 -11.27
N VAL A 32 2.58 7.08 -11.86
CA VAL A 32 2.65 7.30 -13.32
C VAL A 32 2.97 5.99 -14.04
N ARG A 33 3.96 5.24 -13.56
CA ARG A 33 4.36 3.93 -14.10
C ARG A 33 3.23 2.90 -14.02
N SER A 34 2.53 2.85 -12.88
CA SER A 34 1.37 1.97 -12.68
C SER A 34 0.21 2.32 -13.63
N ARG A 35 -0.06 3.62 -13.83
CA ARG A 35 -1.10 4.08 -14.77
C ARG A 35 -0.71 3.77 -16.22
N ARG A 36 0.55 4.00 -16.61
CA ARG A 36 1.07 3.62 -17.93
C ARG A 36 0.87 2.13 -18.20
N TYR A 37 1.24 1.28 -17.25
CA TYR A 37 1.06 -0.16 -17.38
C TYR A 37 -0.40 -0.56 -17.56
N LYS A 38 -1.30 -0.01 -16.73
CA LYS A 38 -2.72 -0.35 -16.77
C LYS A 38 -3.40 0.13 -18.04
N ILE A 39 -3.13 1.37 -18.48
CA ILE A 39 -3.70 1.89 -19.72
C ILE A 39 -3.20 1.10 -20.92
N ALA A 40 -1.90 0.82 -21.01
CA ALA A 40 -1.33 0.02 -22.09
C ALA A 40 -1.94 -1.39 -22.21
N ARG A 41 -2.32 -1.98 -21.08
CA ARG A 41 -3.02 -3.28 -21.11
C ARG A 41 -4.43 -3.15 -21.65
N LEU A 42 -5.21 -2.16 -21.21
CA LEU A 42 -6.58 -1.93 -21.68
C LEU A 42 -6.64 -1.57 -23.16
N CYS A 43 -5.73 -0.72 -23.64
CA CYS A 43 -5.70 -0.26 -25.02
C CYS A 43 -5.48 -1.37 -26.06
N ARG A 44 -5.01 -2.54 -25.66
CA ARG A 44 -4.87 -3.70 -26.57
C ARG A 44 -6.19 -4.36 -26.95
N GLU A 45 -7.21 -4.11 -26.16
CA GLU A 45 -8.54 -4.69 -26.29
C GLU A 45 -9.58 -3.63 -26.72
N LEU A 46 -9.11 -2.38 -26.93
CA LEU A 46 -9.92 -1.23 -27.29
C LEU A 46 -9.45 -0.65 -28.63
N PRO A 47 -10.35 -0.08 -29.45
CA PRO A 47 -9.95 0.66 -30.64
C PRO A 47 -9.17 1.93 -30.28
N SER A 48 -9.03 2.89 -31.20
CA SER A 48 -8.37 4.17 -30.91
C SER A 48 -9.06 4.94 -29.78
N PRO A 49 -8.39 5.90 -29.12
CA PRO A 49 -9.01 6.73 -28.09
C PRO A 49 -10.29 7.44 -28.55
N MET A 50 -10.33 7.83 -29.82
CA MET A 50 -11.46 8.52 -30.42
C MET A 50 -12.67 7.61 -30.67
N GLU A 51 -12.43 6.35 -31.02
CA GLU A 51 -13.47 5.39 -31.39
C GLU A 51 -13.98 4.54 -30.21
N THR A 52 -13.25 4.52 -29.12
CA THR A 52 -13.62 3.72 -27.93
C THR A 52 -14.93 4.22 -27.32
N THR A 53 -15.87 3.28 -27.14
CA THR A 53 -17.16 3.54 -26.51
C THR A 53 -17.22 3.02 -25.07
N GLY A 54 -18.16 3.54 -24.28
CA GLY A 54 -18.42 3.05 -22.92
C GLY A 54 -18.84 1.57 -22.87
N GLU A 55 -19.56 1.10 -23.92
CA GLU A 55 -19.94 -0.30 -24.03
C GLU A 55 -18.73 -1.22 -24.26
N GLN A 56 -17.79 -0.81 -25.13
CA GLN A 56 -16.57 -1.57 -25.37
C GLN A 56 -15.73 -1.67 -24.09
N ILE A 57 -15.58 -0.56 -23.36
CA ILE A 57 -14.91 -0.57 -22.05
C ILE A 57 -15.62 -1.54 -21.11
N THR A 58 -16.95 -1.48 -21.03
CA THR A 58 -17.74 -2.37 -20.15
C THR A 58 -17.57 -3.84 -20.53
N ARG A 59 -17.54 -4.18 -21.84
CA ARG A 59 -17.29 -5.54 -22.31
C ARG A 59 -15.90 -6.04 -21.90
N VAL A 60 -14.85 -5.23 -22.05
CA VAL A 60 -13.49 -5.58 -21.59
C VAL A 60 -13.50 -5.88 -20.09
N PHE A 61 -14.17 -5.04 -19.29
CA PHE A 61 -14.28 -5.27 -17.84
C PHE A 61 -15.08 -6.51 -17.47
N ALA A 62 -16.10 -6.87 -18.26
CA ALA A 62 -16.90 -8.08 -18.06
C ALA A 62 -16.14 -9.36 -18.44
N ALA A 63 -15.29 -9.29 -19.46
CA ALA A 63 -14.52 -10.44 -19.96
C ALA A 63 -13.38 -10.88 -19.03
N HIS A 64 -12.96 -10.03 -18.07
CA HIS A 64 -11.84 -10.33 -17.19
C HIS A 64 -12.30 -10.66 -15.77
N ASP A 65 -11.80 -11.77 -15.24
CA ASP A 65 -11.95 -12.12 -13.81
C ASP A 65 -10.86 -11.46 -12.95
N TRP A 66 -10.87 -10.12 -12.90
CA TRP A 66 -9.96 -9.37 -12.05
C TRP A 66 -10.46 -9.31 -10.61
N LYS A 67 -9.55 -9.46 -9.66
CA LYS A 67 -9.83 -9.15 -8.25
C LYS A 67 -10.37 -7.71 -8.13
N PRO A 68 -11.29 -7.42 -7.19
CA PRO A 68 -11.95 -6.10 -7.08
C PRO A 68 -11.00 -4.90 -7.06
N GLU A 69 -9.90 -4.96 -6.32
CA GLU A 69 -8.91 -3.87 -6.26
C GLU A 69 -8.15 -3.69 -7.59
N THR A 70 -7.86 -4.79 -8.30
CA THR A 70 -7.26 -4.74 -9.63
C THR A 70 -8.23 -4.08 -10.61
N ARG A 71 -9.49 -4.53 -10.61
CA ARG A 71 -10.57 -3.98 -11.44
C ARG A 71 -10.77 -2.48 -11.18
N LYS A 72 -10.80 -2.07 -9.92
CA LYS A 72 -10.86 -0.66 -9.51
C LYS A 72 -9.66 0.14 -10.01
N GLY A 73 -8.45 -0.42 -9.92
CA GLY A 73 -7.24 0.21 -10.43
C GLY A 73 -7.29 0.48 -11.94
N TYR A 74 -7.74 -0.50 -12.74
CA TYR A 74 -7.96 -0.33 -14.17
C TYR A 74 -9.03 0.71 -14.48
N ARG A 75 -10.19 0.63 -13.79
CA ARG A 75 -11.28 1.60 -13.97
C ARG A 75 -10.84 3.03 -13.68
N ASN A 76 -10.16 3.26 -12.55
CA ASN A 76 -9.67 4.59 -12.19
C ASN A 76 -8.64 5.12 -13.19
N THR A 77 -7.87 4.23 -13.80
CA THR A 77 -6.87 4.61 -14.80
C THR A 77 -7.55 5.07 -16.08
N ILE A 78 -8.46 4.27 -16.66
CA ILE A 78 -9.13 4.63 -17.92
C ILE A 78 -10.09 5.81 -17.73
N ALA A 79 -10.75 5.90 -16.57
CA ALA A 79 -11.60 7.05 -16.26
C ALA A 79 -10.81 8.34 -16.08
N GLY A 80 -9.60 8.26 -15.51
CA GLY A 80 -8.70 9.40 -15.40
C GLY A 80 -8.19 9.88 -16.76
N PHE A 81 -7.85 8.95 -17.66
CA PHE A 81 -7.45 9.27 -19.02
C PHE A 81 -8.59 9.96 -19.80
N TYR A 82 -9.78 9.38 -19.86
CA TYR A 82 -10.89 9.96 -20.63
C TYR A 82 -11.46 11.23 -20.01
N ARG A 83 -11.35 11.43 -18.71
CA ARG A 83 -11.65 12.72 -18.07
C ARG A 83 -10.72 13.79 -18.60
N TRP A 84 -9.40 13.55 -18.56
CA TRP A 84 -8.40 14.46 -19.09
C TRP A 84 -8.61 14.72 -20.60
N PHE A 85 -8.92 13.66 -21.37
CA PHE A 85 -9.12 13.72 -22.81
C PHE A 85 -10.32 14.61 -23.17
N TYR A 86 -11.37 14.57 -22.37
CA TYR A 86 -12.56 15.43 -22.49
C TYR A 86 -12.25 16.85 -22.03
N GLU A 87 -11.64 17.06 -20.84
CA GLU A 87 -11.34 18.37 -20.27
C GLU A 87 -10.35 19.17 -21.11
N THR A 88 -9.48 18.51 -21.86
CA THR A 88 -8.54 19.16 -22.80
C THR A 88 -9.12 19.39 -24.21
N GLY A 89 -10.40 19.12 -24.41
CA GLY A 89 -11.09 19.33 -25.70
C GLY A 89 -10.67 18.36 -26.82
N ARG A 90 -9.90 17.31 -26.51
CA ARG A 90 -9.46 16.30 -27.49
C ARG A 90 -10.61 15.42 -27.97
N ARG A 91 -11.64 15.29 -27.16
CA ARG A 91 -12.87 14.56 -27.48
C ARG A 91 -14.08 15.27 -26.86
N GLY A 92 -15.21 15.28 -27.56
CA GLY A 92 -16.43 15.99 -27.13
C GLY A 92 -17.27 15.25 -26.07
N ASP A 93 -16.94 13.98 -25.76
CA ASP A 93 -17.64 13.18 -24.75
C ASP A 93 -16.65 12.40 -23.85
N ASN A 94 -17.14 11.92 -22.73
CA ASN A 94 -16.39 11.01 -21.86
C ASN A 94 -17.04 9.61 -21.85
N PRO A 95 -16.49 8.63 -22.58
CA PRO A 95 -17.06 7.29 -22.69
C PRO A 95 -17.09 6.53 -21.37
N THR A 96 -16.30 6.97 -20.36
CA THR A 96 -16.31 6.32 -19.04
C THR A 96 -17.39 6.83 -18.10
N ALA A 97 -18.14 7.87 -18.46
CA ALA A 97 -19.18 8.48 -17.62
C ALA A 97 -20.26 7.46 -17.19
N LYS A 98 -20.64 6.57 -18.11
CA LYS A 98 -21.66 5.52 -17.88
C LYS A 98 -21.08 4.15 -17.52
N VAL A 99 -19.74 3.98 -17.48
CA VAL A 99 -19.12 2.71 -17.08
C VAL A 99 -19.37 2.46 -15.60
N PRO A 100 -19.91 1.29 -15.21
CA PRO A 100 -20.26 1.00 -13.82
C PRO A 100 -19.10 1.20 -12.84
N LYS A 101 -19.42 1.73 -11.67
CA LYS A 101 -18.44 1.81 -10.57
C LYS A 101 -18.17 0.41 -10.04
N VAL A 102 -16.89 0.12 -9.75
CA VAL A 102 -16.52 -1.16 -9.13
C VAL A 102 -17.03 -1.18 -7.70
N LYS A 103 -17.81 -2.21 -7.34
CA LYS A 103 -18.26 -2.43 -5.97
C LYS A 103 -17.04 -2.55 -5.06
N LYS A 104 -16.98 -1.72 -4.03
CA LYS A 104 -15.89 -1.75 -3.05
C LYS A 104 -16.05 -3.01 -2.20
N PRO A 105 -15.08 -3.94 -2.19
CA PRO A 105 -15.15 -5.06 -1.25
C PRO A 105 -15.05 -4.52 0.17
N GLN A 106 -15.73 -5.18 1.08
CA GLN A 106 -15.55 -4.90 2.48
C GLN A 106 -14.12 -5.35 2.86
N ALA A 107 -13.31 -4.41 3.29
CA ALA A 107 -11.96 -4.74 3.74
C ALA A 107 -12.05 -5.35 5.16
N HIS A 108 -11.45 -6.54 5.32
CA HIS A 108 -11.34 -7.18 6.62
C HIS A 108 -9.90 -7.08 7.11
N PRO A 109 -9.69 -6.85 8.41
CA PRO A 109 -8.38 -6.95 9.02
C PRO A 109 -7.78 -8.34 8.75
N HIS A 110 -6.48 -8.37 8.44
CA HIS A 110 -5.76 -9.61 8.18
C HIS A 110 -4.42 -9.61 8.95
N PRO A 111 -4.48 -9.63 10.30
CA PRO A 111 -3.29 -9.64 11.15
C PRO A 111 -2.57 -10.99 11.06
N CYS A 112 -1.24 -10.95 10.82
CA CYS A 112 -0.43 -12.16 10.80
C CYS A 112 -0.34 -12.77 12.21
N PRO A 113 -0.65 -14.06 12.40
CA PRO A 113 -0.48 -14.72 13.69
C PRO A 113 0.98 -14.74 14.15
N ASP A 114 1.22 -14.50 15.43
CA ASP A 114 2.57 -14.42 16.01
C ASP A 114 3.40 -15.67 15.75
N LYS A 115 2.78 -16.87 15.75
CA LYS A 115 3.46 -18.13 15.44
C LYS A 115 4.18 -18.11 14.08
N TYR A 116 3.58 -17.49 13.06
CA TYR A 116 4.20 -17.40 11.73
C TYR A 116 5.34 -16.39 11.69
N ILE A 117 5.23 -15.31 12.48
CA ILE A 117 6.31 -14.33 12.63
C ILE A 117 7.52 -14.96 13.31
N LEU A 118 7.30 -15.68 14.40
CA LEU A 118 8.38 -16.40 15.12
C LEU A 118 9.05 -17.47 14.25
N MET A 119 8.26 -18.22 13.48
CA MET A 119 8.80 -19.19 12.50
C MET A 119 9.64 -18.50 11.42
N ALA A 120 9.19 -17.34 10.93
CA ALA A 120 9.92 -16.56 9.93
C ALA A 120 11.24 -16.00 10.50
N LEU A 121 11.21 -15.46 11.72
CA LEU A 121 12.40 -14.96 12.43
C LEU A 121 13.44 -16.05 12.66
N GLY A 122 13.02 -17.28 12.92
CA GLY A 122 13.95 -18.42 13.12
C GLY A 122 14.68 -18.87 11.85
N LYS A 123 14.20 -18.47 10.65
CA LYS A 123 14.80 -18.81 9.35
C LYS A 123 15.40 -17.59 8.64
N ALA A 124 15.21 -16.40 9.19
CA ALA A 124 15.58 -15.13 8.59
C ALA A 124 17.08 -14.86 8.71
N THR A 125 17.68 -14.28 7.66
CA THR A 125 18.97 -13.61 7.76
C THR A 125 18.85 -12.37 8.65
N GLU A 126 19.95 -11.74 9.05
CA GLU A 126 19.96 -10.54 9.87
C GLU A 126 19.12 -9.41 9.23
N ASP A 127 19.31 -9.15 7.94
CA ASP A 127 18.55 -8.13 7.22
C ASP A 127 17.05 -8.47 7.15
N GLU A 128 16.72 -9.73 6.90
CA GLU A 128 15.32 -10.19 6.88
C GLU A 128 14.68 -10.11 8.27
N ARG A 129 15.43 -10.40 9.33
CA ARG A 129 14.99 -10.23 10.72
C ARG A 129 14.65 -8.78 11.00
N ARG A 130 15.52 -7.83 10.63
CA ARG A 130 15.29 -6.39 10.74
C ARG A 130 14.05 -5.96 9.95
N MET A 131 13.89 -6.42 8.69
CA MET A 131 12.69 -6.13 7.88
C MET A 131 11.41 -6.61 8.54
N ILE A 132 11.39 -7.83 9.09
CA ILE A 132 10.23 -8.40 9.78
C ILE A 132 9.92 -7.60 11.04
N ARG A 133 10.94 -7.28 11.85
CA ARG A 133 10.78 -6.51 13.11
C ARG A 133 10.25 -5.11 12.83
N LEU A 134 10.80 -4.38 11.86
CA LEU A 134 10.30 -3.06 11.46
C LEU A 134 8.83 -3.10 11.01
N ALA A 135 8.39 -4.16 10.33
CA ALA A 135 6.99 -4.33 9.95
C ALA A 135 6.09 -4.70 11.14
N ALA A 136 6.53 -5.62 12.00
CA ALA A 136 5.70 -6.23 13.04
C ALA A 136 5.74 -5.47 14.39
N GLU A 137 6.85 -4.79 14.71
CA GLU A 137 7.07 -4.11 15.99
C GLU A 137 6.98 -2.57 15.86
N CYS A 138 7.30 -2.01 14.66
CA CYS A 138 7.19 -0.57 14.39
C CYS A 138 6.07 -0.24 13.39
N GLY A 139 5.41 -1.22 12.81
CA GLY A 139 4.29 -1.03 11.91
C GLY A 139 4.62 -0.32 10.59
N LEU A 140 5.86 -0.38 10.11
CA LEU A 140 6.30 0.32 8.91
C LEU A 140 5.75 -0.31 7.62
N ARG A 141 5.53 0.54 6.60
CA ARG A 141 5.22 0.09 5.23
C ARG A 141 6.50 -0.39 4.55
N ARG A 142 6.38 -1.23 3.52
CA ARG A 142 7.53 -1.75 2.74
C ARG A 142 8.46 -0.64 2.22
N SER A 143 7.89 0.46 1.74
CA SER A 143 8.67 1.61 1.26
C SER A 143 9.35 2.37 2.39
N GLU A 144 8.73 2.43 3.56
CA GLU A 144 9.30 3.04 4.75
C GLU A 144 10.44 2.18 5.30
N ILE A 145 10.26 0.84 5.36
CA ILE A 145 11.32 -0.10 5.74
C ILE A 145 12.53 0.03 4.82
N ALA A 146 12.30 0.06 3.50
CA ALA A 146 13.38 0.16 2.52
C ALA A 146 14.26 1.41 2.71
N ALA A 147 13.68 2.50 3.18
CA ALA A 147 14.33 3.81 3.32
C ALA A 147 14.79 4.13 4.75
N VAL A 148 14.72 3.20 5.71
CA VAL A 148 15.23 3.41 7.08
C VAL A 148 16.71 3.77 7.04
N ASN A 149 17.07 4.83 7.76
CA ASN A 149 18.43 5.35 7.85
C ASN A 149 18.84 5.50 9.31
N SER A 150 20.13 5.43 9.61
CA SER A 150 20.69 5.66 10.95
C SER A 150 20.27 7.01 11.54
N ASP A 151 20.16 8.03 10.68
CA ASP A 151 19.79 9.40 11.08
C ASP A 151 18.31 9.55 11.43
N ASP A 152 17.49 8.52 11.17
CA ASP A 152 16.07 8.51 11.53
C ASP A 152 15.83 8.09 12.99
N VAL A 153 16.86 7.57 13.68
CA VAL A 153 16.77 7.18 15.10
C VAL A 153 16.98 8.38 15.99
N MET A 154 16.08 8.58 16.93
CA MET A 154 16.15 9.64 17.92
C MET A 154 15.90 9.10 19.34
N ASP A 155 16.48 9.75 20.32
CA ASP A 155 16.11 9.56 21.71
C ASP A 155 14.83 10.31 22.04
N ASP A 156 13.94 9.69 22.78
CA ASP A 156 12.78 10.34 23.38
C ASP A 156 12.83 10.18 24.92
N LEU A 157 11.81 10.66 25.61
CA LEU A 157 11.79 10.64 27.08
C LEU A 157 11.71 9.23 27.68
N LEU A 158 11.33 8.22 26.91
CA LEU A 158 11.04 6.86 27.38
C LEU A 158 11.90 5.79 26.70
N GLY A 159 12.73 6.16 25.72
CA GLY A 159 13.59 5.21 24.99
C GLY A 159 13.97 5.72 23.58
N LYS A 160 13.89 4.85 22.60
CA LYS A 160 14.24 5.14 21.21
C LYS A 160 13.00 5.22 20.31
N SER A 161 13.04 6.12 19.36
CA SER A 161 12.00 6.31 18.36
C SER A 161 12.58 6.46 16.95
N LEU A 162 11.78 6.16 15.95
CA LEU A 162 12.10 6.35 14.52
C LEU A 162 11.28 7.49 13.93
N ILE A 163 11.94 8.39 13.22
CA ILE A 163 11.31 9.36 12.33
C ILE A 163 10.98 8.64 11.02
N VAL A 164 9.72 8.39 10.75
CA VAL A 164 9.27 7.67 9.55
C VAL A 164 8.71 8.66 8.54
N ARG A 165 9.34 8.73 7.36
CA ARG A 165 8.91 9.57 6.24
C ARG A 165 7.95 8.81 5.35
N GLY A 166 6.73 9.31 5.22
CA GLY A 166 5.66 8.73 4.43
C GLY A 166 5.44 9.44 3.08
N LYS A 167 4.43 9.01 2.35
CA LYS A 167 4.05 9.62 1.07
C LYS A 167 3.67 11.10 1.26
N GLY A 168 4.22 11.98 0.40
CA GLY A 168 3.93 13.41 0.41
C GLY A 168 4.64 14.15 1.54
N ASP A 169 5.82 13.69 1.91
CA ASP A 169 6.71 14.26 2.94
C ASP A 169 6.10 14.34 4.36
N LYS A 170 5.04 13.56 4.59
CA LYS A 170 4.46 13.47 5.93
C LYS A 170 5.36 12.64 6.82
N GLN A 171 5.76 13.25 7.94
CA GLN A 171 6.58 12.58 8.94
C GLN A 171 5.72 12.13 10.13
N ARG A 172 6.13 11.04 10.76
CA ARG A 172 5.61 10.59 12.05
C ARG A 172 6.72 9.97 12.87
N ILE A 173 6.57 10.02 14.17
CA ILE A 173 7.46 9.37 15.13
C ILE A 173 6.82 8.05 15.55
N VAL A 174 7.61 6.97 15.56
CA VAL A 174 7.17 5.63 15.96
C VAL A 174 8.16 5.11 17.00
N PRO A 175 7.72 4.72 18.20
CA PRO A 175 8.58 4.04 19.16
C PRO A 175 9.26 2.81 18.55
N CYS A 176 10.54 2.62 18.84
CA CYS A 176 11.36 1.54 18.31
C CYS A 176 11.99 0.77 19.48
N PRO A 177 12.00 -0.58 19.46
CA PRO A 177 12.75 -1.36 20.44
C PRO A 177 14.22 -0.93 20.47
N ASP A 178 14.78 -0.77 21.66
CA ASP A 178 16.13 -0.18 21.86
C ASP A 178 17.22 -1.00 21.16
N ASP A 179 17.13 -2.32 21.17
CA ASP A 179 18.05 -3.22 20.48
C ASP A 179 18.00 -3.03 18.95
N LEU A 180 16.80 -2.92 18.39
CA LEU A 180 16.62 -2.67 16.95
C LEU A 180 17.10 -1.26 16.57
N ALA A 181 16.83 -0.27 17.41
CA ALA A 181 17.31 1.10 17.22
C ALA A 181 18.83 1.17 17.23
N ALA A 182 19.49 0.45 18.16
CA ALA A 182 20.95 0.36 18.22
C ALA A 182 21.54 -0.27 16.94
N GLU A 183 20.91 -1.33 16.41
CA GLU A 183 21.31 -1.93 15.13
C GLU A 183 21.19 -0.94 13.97
N ILE A 184 20.12 -0.14 13.94
CA ILE A 184 19.91 0.88 12.90
C ILE A 184 20.95 2.00 13.02
N GLN A 185 21.23 2.50 14.22
CA GLN A 185 22.25 3.52 14.43
C GLN A 185 23.66 3.05 14.03
N ALA A 186 23.98 1.79 14.29
CA ALA A 186 25.29 1.22 13.97
C ALA A 186 25.56 1.07 12.46
N CYS A 187 24.54 1.13 11.60
CA CYS A 187 24.73 0.93 10.15
C CYS A 187 25.38 2.14 9.44
N GLY A 188 25.32 3.35 10.02
CA GLY A 188 25.98 4.55 9.50
C GLY A 188 25.49 5.02 8.12
N GLY A 189 24.17 4.94 7.91
CA GLY A 189 23.53 5.29 6.64
C GLY A 189 22.19 4.55 6.46
N TYR A 190 21.87 4.16 5.22
CA TYR A 190 20.69 3.33 5.00
C TYR A 190 20.86 1.92 5.57
N LEU A 191 19.89 1.45 6.35
CA LEU A 191 19.89 0.10 6.95
C LEU A 191 19.94 -1.00 5.88
N PHE A 192 19.33 -0.76 4.72
CA PHE A 192 19.33 -1.67 3.57
C PHE A 192 19.88 -0.94 2.34
N PRO A 193 21.21 -0.85 2.17
CA PRO A 193 21.80 -0.11 1.08
C PRO A 193 21.43 -0.71 -0.29
N GLY A 194 21.27 0.15 -1.30
CA GLY A 194 20.86 -0.22 -2.64
C GLY A 194 21.51 0.65 -3.71
N ARG A 195 21.49 0.16 -4.95
CA ARG A 195 22.29 0.73 -6.05
C ARG A 195 21.78 2.07 -6.59
N TRP A 196 20.46 2.29 -6.62
CA TRP A 196 19.86 3.38 -7.41
C TRP A 196 19.48 4.61 -6.59
N SER A 197 18.85 4.40 -5.45
CA SER A 197 18.36 5.46 -4.55
C SER A 197 19.13 5.51 -3.22
N GLY A 198 20.27 4.84 -3.14
CA GLY A 198 21.01 4.66 -1.91
C GLY A 198 20.45 3.51 -1.04
N HIS A 199 19.21 3.11 -1.24
CA HIS A 199 18.55 2.03 -0.50
C HIS A 199 17.87 1.03 -1.45
N VAL A 200 17.49 -0.15 -0.91
CA VAL A 200 16.77 -1.18 -1.65
C VAL A 200 15.38 -0.71 -2.06
N GLU A 201 14.83 -1.33 -3.10
CA GLU A 201 13.46 -1.09 -3.53
C GLU A 201 12.43 -1.71 -2.56
N ALA A 202 11.27 -1.08 -2.40
CA ALA A 202 10.17 -1.61 -1.59
C ALA A 202 9.71 -3.01 -2.02
N SER A 203 9.89 -3.35 -3.30
CA SER A 203 9.62 -4.67 -3.86
C SER A 203 10.59 -5.74 -3.34
N TYR A 204 11.84 -5.37 -3.07
CA TYR A 204 12.85 -6.23 -2.46
C TYR A 204 12.41 -6.64 -1.05
N VAL A 205 12.12 -5.67 -0.20
CA VAL A 205 11.59 -5.90 1.16
C VAL A 205 10.35 -6.81 1.12
N GLY A 206 9.40 -6.51 0.23
CA GLY A 206 8.18 -7.30 0.08
C GLY A 206 8.44 -8.76 -0.28
N LYS A 207 9.38 -9.03 -1.21
CA LYS A 207 9.75 -10.39 -1.63
C LYS A 207 10.42 -11.19 -0.50
N HIS A 208 11.35 -10.56 0.22
CA HIS A 208 12.06 -11.20 1.32
C HIS A 208 11.12 -11.59 2.46
N ILE A 209 10.27 -10.67 2.91
CA ILE A 209 9.29 -10.98 3.98
C ILE A 209 8.30 -12.05 3.52
N THR A 210 7.73 -11.94 2.30
CA THR A 210 6.71 -12.89 1.83
C THR A 210 7.28 -14.29 1.66
N ARG A 211 8.55 -14.44 1.25
CA ARG A 211 9.21 -15.75 1.11
C ARG A 211 9.31 -16.50 2.44
N LEU A 212 9.44 -15.81 3.56
CA LEU A 212 9.61 -16.38 4.89
C LEU A 212 8.28 -16.70 5.59
N LEU A 213 7.19 -16.08 5.14
CA LEU A 213 5.86 -16.28 5.68
C LEU A 213 5.10 -17.37 4.89
N PRO A 214 4.14 -18.07 5.50
CA PRO A 214 3.24 -18.96 4.77
C PRO A 214 2.42 -18.19 3.72
N ASP A 215 1.88 -18.92 2.72
CA ASP A 215 1.04 -18.34 1.68
C ASP A 215 -0.12 -17.53 2.24
N GLY A 216 -0.40 -16.41 1.59
CA GLY A 216 -1.43 -15.46 2.00
C GLY A 216 -0.96 -14.36 2.97
N TRP A 217 0.22 -14.49 3.56
CA TRP A 217 0.78 -13.50 4.49
C TRP A 217 1.87 -12.64 3.82
N SER A 218 2.02 -11.41 4.30
CA SER A 218 2.94 -10.44 3.69
C SER A 218 3.36 -9.36 4.71
N ALA A 219 4.28 -8.48 4.32
CA ALA A 219 4.65 -7.31 5.14
C ALA A 219 3.42 -6.48 5.56
N HIS A 220 2.38 -6.43 4.74
CA HIS A 220 1.15 -5.72 5.07
C HIS A 220 0.39 -6.40 6.23
N SER A 221 0.38 -7.72 6.26
CA SER A 221 -0.23 -8.49 7.35
C SER A 221 0.53 -8.34 8.68
N LEU A 222 1.85 -8.14 8.63
CA LEU A 222 2.65 -7.81 9.82
C LEU A 222 2.25 -6.44 10.38
N ARG A 223 2.07 -5.44 9.51
CA ARG A 223 1.57 -4.12 9.91
C ARG A 223 0.12 -4.18 10.43
N HIS A 224 -0.74 -5.04 9.88
CA HIS A 224 -2.08 -5.31 10.44
C HIS A 224 -1.99 -5.89 11.85
N ARG A 225 -1.05 -6.81 12.08
CA ARG A 225 -0.78 -7.35 13.42
C ARG A 225 -0.34 -6.26 14.39
N TYR A 226 0.59 -5.38 13.99
CA TYR A 226 1.00 -4.22 14.80
C TYR A 226 -0.21 -3.38 15.21
N ALA A 227 -1.05 -2.99 14.24
CA ALA A 227 -2.25 -2.20 14.50
C ALA A 227 -3.22 -2.90 15.46
N THR A 228 -3.47 -4.19 15.25
CA THR A 228 -4.37 -4.99 16.09
C THR A 228 -3.85 -5.09 17.52
N ARG A 229 -2.56 -5.43 17.70
CA ARG A 229 -1.95 -5.55 19.03
C ARG A 229 -1.90 -4.22 19.78
N THR A 230 -1.57 -3.12 19.09
CA THR A 230 -1.63 -1.79 19.69
C THR A 230 -3.04 -1.45 20.15
N TYR A 231 -4.05 -1.73 19.32
CA TYR A 231 -5.43 -1.49 19.70
C TYR A 231 -5.92 -2.38 20.84
N GLU A 232 -5.56 -3.65 20.85
CA GLU A 232 -5.87 -4.59 21.94
C GLU A 232 -5.36 -4.09 23.29
N SER A 233 -4.16 -3.51 23.29
CA SER A 233 -3.52 -2.99 24.49
C SER A 233 -4.06 -1.64 24.95
N THR A 234 -4.33 -0.72 24.02
CA THR A 234 -4.63 0.69 24.35
C THR A 234 -6.10 1.06 24.22
N HIS A 235 -6.85 0.31 23.41
CA HIS A 235 -8.24 0.59 23.01
C HIS A 235 -8.44 1.95 22.34
N ASP A 236 -7.36 2.56 21.84
CA ASP A 236 -7.35 3.88 21.24
C ASP A 236 -7.06 3.81 19.72
N LEU A 237 -8.11 3.97 18.90
CA LEU A 237 -8.00 4.00 17.45
C LEU A 237 -7.28 5.25 16.93
N TYR A 238 -7.34 6.35 17.67
CA TYR A 238 -6.63 7.56 17.28
C TYR A 238 -5.12 7.39 17.43
N LEU A 239 -4.67 6.81 18.55
CA LEU A 239 -3.28 6.43 18.76
C LEU A 239 -2.78 5.50 17.64
N VAL A 240 -3.52 4.42 17.35
CA VAL A 240 -3.18 3.50 16.24
C VAL A 240 -3.08 4.25 14.91
N SER A 241 -4.02 5.16 14.63
CA SER A 241 -4.01 5.98 13.41
C SER A 241 -2.76 6.84 13.32
N LYS A 242 -2.35 7.48 14.41
CA LYS A 242 -1.13 8.30 14.49
C LYS A 242 0.12 7.47 14.24
N LEU A 243 0.28 6.35 14.95
CA LEU A 243 1.43 5.44 14.80
C LEU A 243 1.54 4.88 13.38
N LEU A 244 0.41 4.56 12.75
CA LEU A 244 0.39 4.09 11.37
C LEU A 244 0.55 5.21 10.33
N GLY A 245 0.34 6.49 10.70
CA GLY A 245 0.35 7.61 9.76
C GLY A 245 -0.79 7.51 8.75
N HIS A 246 -2.00 7.23 9.22
CA HIS A 246 -3.21 7.28 8.41
C HIS A 246 -3.78 8.70 8.42
N SER A 247 -4.28 9.15 7.27
CA SER A 247 -4.91 10.47 7.13
C SER A 247 -6.32 10.51 7.75
N SER A 248 -6.95 9.34 7.98
CA SER A 248 -8.24 9.23 8.66
C SER A 248 -8.32 7.98 9.54
N VAL A 249 -9.10 8.06 10.62
CA VAL A 249 -9.37 6.94 11.53
C VAL A 249 -10.16 5.83 10.84
N GLU A 250 -11.01 6.16 9.87
CA GLU A 250 -11.74 5.18 9.04
C GLU A 250 -10.78 4.22 8.33
N THR A 251 -9.64 4.72 7.84
CA THR A 251 -8.61 3.86 7.25
C THR A 251 -8.02 2.92 8.28
N THR A 252 -7.94 3.33 9.55
CA THR A 252 -7.39 2.52 10.64
C THR A 252 -8.32 1.38 11.03
N GLN A 253 -9.63 1.56 10.98
CA GLN A 253 -10.62 0.51 11.28
C GLN A 253 -10.44 -0.74 10.40
N ILE A 254 -9.95 -0.56 9.17
CA ILE A 254 -9.66 -1.68 8.24
C ILE A 254 -8.48 -2.55 8.74
N TYR A 255 -7.61 -1.99 9.59
CA TYR A 255 -6.39 -2.66 10.05
C TYR A 255 -6.53 -3.31 11.42
N VAL A 256 -7.60 -2.99 12.13
CA VAL A 256 -7.83 -3.47 13.50
C VAL A 256 -8.91 -4.54 13.50
N ALA A 257 -8.54 -5.76 13.86
CA ALA A 257 -9.51 -6.79 14.21
C ALA A 257 -10.07 -6.51 15.61
N MET A 258 -11.39 -6.53 15.76
CA MET A 258 -12.00 -6.45 17.09
C MET A 258 -11.89 -7.83 17.75
N PRO A 259 -11.24 -7.94 18.92
CA PRO A 259 -11.11 -9.22 19.61
C PRO A 259 -12.47 -9.77 20.03
N ASP A 260 -12.65 -11.08 19.90
CA ASP A 260 -13.89 -11.79 20.33
C ASP A 260 -14.19 -11.56 21.81
N SER A 261 -13.16 -11.41 22.63
CA SER A 261 -13.28 -11.09 24.06
C SER A 261 -14.02 -9.79 24.33
N ARG A 262 -13.81 -8.76 23.48
CA ARG A 262 -14.52 -7.47 23.59
C ARG A 262 -15.97 -7.57 23.17
N LEU A 263 -16.27 -8.34 22.13
CA LEU A 263 -17.65 -8.61 21.74
C LEU A 263 -18.40 -9.32 22.88
N ARG A 264 -17.77 -10.30 23.54
CA ARG A 264 -18.31 -11.00 24.69
C ARG A 264 -18.46 -10.09 25.91
N ALA A 265 -17.49 -9.23 26.21
CA ALA A 265 -17.57 -8.25 27.28
C ALA A 265 -18.73 -7.26 27.05
N GLY A 266 -18.89 -6.79 25.81
CA GLY A 266 -20.03 -5.95 25.42
C GLY A 266 -21.37 -6.63 25.63
N MET A 267 -21.47 -7.92 25.26
CA MET A 267 -22.65 -8.73 25.53
C MET A 267 -22.93 -8.87 27.03
N SER A 268 -21.90 -9.17 27.83
CA SER A 268 -22.02 -9.32 29.29
C SER A 268 -22.48 -8.03 29.97
N ALA A 269 -22.03 -6.87 29.47
CA ALA A 269 -22.41 -5.57 30.02
C ALA A 269 -23.89 -5.21 29.85
N VAL A 270 -24.57 -5.81 28.88
CA VAL A 270 -26.00 -5.57 28.59
C VAL A 270 -26.89 -6.76 29.00
N THR A 271 -26.31 -7.85 29.49
CA THR A 271 -27.07 -9.02 29.97
C THR A 271 -27.80 -8.65 31.24
N LEU A 272 -29.12 -8.83 31.24
CA LEU A 272 -29.95 -8.62 32.44
C LEU A 272 -29.57 -9.68 33.47
N GLN A 273 -29.14 -9.22 34.66
CA GLN A 273 -28.97 -10.10 35.81
C GLN A 273 -30.35 -10.36 36.39
N ALA A 274 -30.81 -11.61 36.42
CA ALA A 274 -32.03 -12.03 37.04
C ALA A 274 -31.91 -12.10 38.56
#